data_92c64045d7679039491d3c735d012882
#
_entry.id   92c64045d7679039491d3c735d012882
#
_cell.length_a   1.000
_cell.length_b   1.000
_cell.length_c   1.000
_cell.angle_alpha   90.00
_cell.angle_beta   90.00
_cell.angle_gamma   90.00
#
_symmetry.space_group_name_H-M   'P 1'
#
loop_
_entity.id
_entity.type
_entity.pdbx_description
1 polymer ?
#
loop_
_entity_poly.entity_id
_entity_poly.type
_entity_poly.pdbx_seq_one_letter_code
_entity_poly.pdbx_strand_id
1 'polypeptide(L)'
;MNPLESLKNKQISNADITDLIYKAERLLLCFPQVMPPIKEYFSNGVYAREMTVTKDTMITGRIYKDKNLNILSKGKCLIVSIDGVMEVEAPFTYVASRGSKRLFYFKEDSVWTTILGTHETDYDKIVKEFNVDNYDDMEDICQQ
;
A
#
# COMPACT_ATOMS: atom_id res chain seq x y z
N MET A 1 -10.23 -22.23 1.11
CA MET A 1 -10.57 -20.80 1.34
C MET A 1 -9.28 -20.00 1.42
N ASN A 2 -9.17 -18.92 0.67
CA ASN A 2 -8.04 -18.01 0.77
C ASN A 2 -8.05 -17.38 2.18
N PRO A 3 -6.94 -17.44 2.94
CA PRO A 3 -6.88 -16.84 4.28
C PRO A 3 -7.32 -15.37 4.32
N LEU A 4 -7.10 -14.63 3.24
CA LEU A 4 -7.48 -13.22 3.15
C LEU A 4 -9.00 -13.05 3.02
N GLU A 5 -9.70 -14.01 2.45
CA GLU A 5 -11.17 -13.96 2.34
C GLU A 5 -11.85 -14.21 3.68
N SER A 6 -11.24 -15.01 4.56
CA SER A 6 -11.77 -15.24 5.89
C SER A 6 -11.76 -13.98 6.77
N LEU A 7 -10.90 -13.01 6.45
CA LEU A 7 -10.81 -11.74 7.18
C LEU A 7 -11.98 -10.79 6.87
N LYS A 8 -12.65 -10.94 5.72
CA LYS A 8 -13.76 -10.06 5.32
C LYS A 8 -14.90 -10.04 6.33
N ASN A 9 -15.08 -11.11 7.06
CA ASN A 9 -16.21 -11.31 7.98
C ASN A 9 -15.85 -11.13 9.46
N LYS A 10 -14.60 -10.75 9.78
CA LYS A 10 -14.15 -10.54 11.15
C LYS A 10 -13.92 -9.06 11.42
N GLN A 11 -14.48 -8.59 12.54
CA GLN A 11 -14.17 -7.27 13.06
C GLN A 11 -12.79 -7.35 13.76
N ILE A 12 -11.74 -6.90 13.08
CA ILE A 12 -10.37 -6.95 13.56
C ILE A 12 -9.92 -5.54 13.90
N SER A 13 -9.21 -5.36 15.02
CA SER A 13 -8.66 -4.05 15.39
C SER A 13 -7.58 -3.59 14.41
N ASN A 14 -7.36 -2.28 14.30
CA ASN A 14 -6.32 -1.71 13.45
C ASN A 14 -4.92 -2.25 13.82
N ALA A 15 -4.65 -2.42 15.12
CA ALA A 15 -3.39 -2.99 15.60
C ALA A 15 -3.21 -4.44 15.14
N ASP A 16 -4.26 -5.24 15.21
CA ASP A 16 -4.23 -6.66 14.80
C ASP A 16 -4.03 -6.78 13.28
N ILE A 17 -4.68 -5.94 12.50
CA ILE A 17 -4.49 -5.90 11.03
C ILE A 17 -3.04 -5.54 10.71
N THR A 18 -2.49 -4.51 11.35
CA THR A 18 -1.11 -4.08 11.14
C THR A 18 -0.12 -5.19 11.50
N ASP A 19 -0.33 -5.87 12.62
CA ASP A 19 0.49 -7.02 13.02
C ASP A 19 0.41 -8.17 12.01
N LEU A 20 -0.78 -8.42 11.48
CA LEU A 20 -0.99 -9.44 10.45
C LEU A 20 -0.18 -9.09 9.18
N ILE A 21 -0.18 -7.84 8.77
CA ILE A 21 0.57 -7.39 7.59
C ILE A 21 2.07 -7.54 7.82
N TYR A 22 2.58 -7.20 9.02
CA TYR A 22 3.99 -7.43 9.36
C TYR A 22 4.37 -8.90 9.36
N LYS A 23 3.49 -9.79 9.85
CA LYS A 23 3.71 -11.23 9.79
C LYS A 23 3.76 -11.73 8.35
N ALA A 24 2.85 -11.25 7.50
CA ALA A 24 2.84 -11.58 6.08
C ALA A 24 4.12 -11.08 5.39
N GLU A 25 4.57 -9.87 5.70
CA GLU A 25 5.81 -9.29 5.16
C GLU A 25 7.03 -10.14 5.53
N ARG A 26 7.15 -10.56 6.79
CA ARG A 26 8.23 -11.46 7.23
C ARG A 26 8.21 -12.78 6.49
N LEU A 27 7.03 -13.33 6.24
CA LEU A 27 6.88 -14.56 5.47
C LEU A 27 7.30 -14.35 4.00
N LEU A 28 6.88 -13.24 3.39
CA LEU A 28 7.24 -12.91 2.00
C LEU A 28 8.73 -12.73 1.82
N LEU A 29 9.45 -12.25 2.84
CA LEU A 29 10.92 -12.13 2.80
C LEU A 29 11.64 -13.47 2.70
N CYS A 30 10.97 -14.59 3.01
CA CYS A 30 11.51 -15.94 2.85
C CYS A 30 11.46 -16.45 1.40
N PHE A 31 10.81 -15.73 0.51
CA PHE A 31 10.65 -16.07 -0.91
C PHE A 31 11.45 -15.10 -1.80
N PRO A 32 11.70 -15.46 -3.08
CA PRO A 32 12.32 -14.52 -4.01
C PRO A 32 11.56 -13.21 -4.07
N GLN A 33 12.30 -12.10 -3.98
CA GLN A 33 11.71 -10.76 -3.97
C GLN A 33 11.26 -10.35 -5.37
N VAL A 34 10.05 -9.79 -5.45
CA VAL A 34 9.50 -9.26 -6.70
C VAL A 34 9.89 -7.79 -6.82
N MET A 35 10.37 -7.40 -8.00
CA MET A 35 10.73 -6.02 -8.33
C MET A 35 9.85 -5.54 -9.47
N PRO A 36 8.61 -5.12 -9.20
CA PRO A 36 7.72 -4.64 -10.25
C PRO A 36 8.31 -3.41 -10.94
N PRO A 37 8.15 -3.28 -12.27
CA PRO A 37 8.53 -2.07 -12.97
C PRO A 37 7.84 -0.84 -12.39
N ILE A 38 8.61 0.20 -12.14
CA ILE A 38 8.13 1.47 -11.61
C ILE A 38 8.35 2.57 -12.64
N LYS A 39 7.30 3.36 -12.87
CA LYS A 39 7.39 4.56 -13.67
C LYS A 39 7.02 5.76 -12.80
N GLU A 40 7.89 6.76 -12.79
CA GLU A 40 7.70 7.95 -11.97
C GLU A 40 7.32 9.15 -12.85
N TYR A 41 6.39 9.95 -12.34
CA TYR A 41 5.92 11.15 -13.00
C TYR A 41 6.07 12.33 -12.05
N PHE A 42 6.68 13.39 -12.52
CA PHE A 42 6.85 14.63 -11.76
C PHE A 42 6.14 15.77 -12.49
N SER A 43 5.30 16.48 -11.77
CA SER A 43 4.66 17.70 -12.22
C SER A 43 4.72 18.74 -11.11
N ASN A 44 4.38 19.98 -11.39
CA ASN A 44 4.47 21.04 -10.38
C ASN A 44 3.62 20.73 -9.16
N GLY A 45 4.27 20.40 -8.04
CA GLY A 45 3.61 20.06 -6.78
C GLY A 45 2.99 18.66 -6.73
N VAL A 46 3.26 17.80 -7.72
CA VAL A 46 2.68 16.45 -7.79
C VAL A 46 3.75 15.42 -8.18
N TYR A 47 3.76 14.32 -7.45
CA TYR A 47 4.54 13.12 -7.76
C TYR A 47 3.59 11.94 -7.93
N ALA A 48 3.74 11.17 -9.00
CA ALA A 48 3.00 9.94 -9.20
C ALA A 48 3.97 8.78 -9.43
N ARG A 49 3.70 7.67 -8.72
CA ARG A 49 4.48 6.44 -8.82
C ARG A 49 3.58 5.32 -9.33
N GLU A 50 3.81 4.93 -10.57
CA GLU A 50 3.05 3.88 -11.26
C GLU A 50 3.80 2.56 -11.19
N MET A 51 3.15 1.55 -10.64
CA MET A 51 3.69 0.21 -10.49
C MET A 51 2.91 -0.75 -11.40
N THR A 52 3.63 -1.50 -12.24
CA THR A 52 3.05 -2.57 -13.06
C THR A 52 3.35 -3.90 -12.42
N VAL A 53 2.30 -4.66 -12.11
CA VAL A 53 2.41 -5.90 -11.34
C VAL A 53 1.78 -7.05 -12.11
N THR A 54 2.49 -8.16 -12.16
CA THR A 54 1.96 -9.38 -12.80
C THR A 54 0.97 -10.09 -11.89
N LYS A 55 0.06 -10.85 -12.50
CA LYS A 55 -0.91 -11.70 -11.83
C LYS A 55 -0.25 -12.60 -10.77
N ASP A 56 -0.98 -12.88 -9.70
CA ASP A 56 -0.57 -13.75 -8.59
C ASP A 56 0.64 -13.25 -7.79
N THR A 57 0.80 -11.93 -7.72
CA THR A 57 1.86 -11.28 -6.93
C THR A 57 1.30 -10.71 -5.64
N MET A 58 2.01 -10.93 -4.52
CA MET A 58 1.74 -10.31 -3.23
C MET A 58 2.81 -9.26 -2.95
N ILE A 59 2.39 -8.10 -2.48
CA ILE A 59 3.29 -6.99 -2.14
C ILE A 59 2.81 -6.35 -0.85
N THR A 60 3.76 -5.98 0.03
CA THR A 60 3.50 -5.10 1.16
C THR A 60 4.10 -3.73 0.90
N GLY A 61 3.39 -2.69 1.30
CA GLY A 61 3.85 -1.31 1.19
C GLY A 61 4.41 -0.77 2.50
N ARG A 62 4.85 0.48 2.46
CA ARG A 62 5.31 1.23 3.62
C ARG A 62 4.12 1.81 4.39
N ILE A 63 4.36 2.29 5.60
CA ILE A 63 3.36 3.02 6.39
C ILE A 63 3.38 4.48 5.94
N TYR A 64 2.22 5.00 5.51
CA TYR A 64 2.08 6.40 5.11
C TYR A 64 1.70 7.27 6.31
N LYS A 65 2.40 8.40 6.46
CA LYS A 65 2.16 9.38 7.54
C LYS A 65 0.81 10.05 7.43
N ASP A 66 0.28 10.19 6.20
CA ASP A 66 -0.97 10.88 5.94
C ASP A 66 -1.77 10.16 4.87
N LYS A 67 -2.96 10.66 4.60
CA LYS A 67 -3.80 10.16 3.50
C LYS A 67 -3.05 10.25 2.19
N ASN A 68 -3.29 9.27 1.31
CA ASN A 68 -2.68 9.28 -0.02
C ASN A 68 -3.69 8.80 -1.05
N LEU A 69 -3.58 9.37 -2.25
CA LEU A 69 -4.45 9.07 -3.37
C LEU A 69 -3.86 7.94 -4.20
N ASN A 70 -4.69 6.96 -4.54
CA ASN A 70 -4.27 5.80 -5.31
C ASN A 70 -5.26 5.49 -6.42
N ILE A 71 -4.77 5.00 -7.55
CA ILE A 71 -5.60 4.62 -8.69
C ILE A 71 -5.17 3.24 -9.18
N LEU A 72 -6.12 2.31 -9.22
CA LEU A 72 -5.98 1.06 -9.95
C LEU A 72 -6.56 1.29 -11.35
N SER A 73 -5.69 1.46 -12.34
CA SER A 73 -6.08 1.75 -13.72
C SER A 73 -6.26 0.52 -14.58
N LYS A 74 -5.68 -0.60 -14.15
CA LYS A 74 -5.81 -1.90 -14.81
C LYS A 74 -5.78 -3.01 -13.78
N GLY A 75 -6.56 -4.07 -14.00
CA GLY A 75 -6.49 -5.30 -13.25
C GLY A 75 -7.45 -5.40 -12.08
N LYS A 76 -7.10 -6.29 -11.16
CA LYS A 76 -7.94 -6.65 -10.02
C LYS A 76 -7.05 -7.05 -8.85
N CYS A 77 -7.36 -6.55 -7.65
CA CYS A 77 -6.58 -6.89 -6.47
C CYS A 77 -7.41 -6.96 -5.20
N LEU A 78 -6.85 -7.66 -4.22
CA LEU A 78 -7.31 -7.68 -2.86
C LEU A 78 -6.37 -6.80 -2.04
N ILE A 79 -6.93 -5.87 -1.25
CA ILE A 79 -6.16 -4.95 -0.39
C ILE A 79 -6.55 -5.18 1.05
N VAL A 80 -5.55 -5.41 1.90
CA VAL A 80 -5.73 -5.54 3.35
C VAL A 80 -5.01 -4.38 4.03
N SER A 81 -5.73 -3.62 4.83
CA SER A 81 -5.19 -2.50 5.61
C SER A 81 -6.12 -2.15 6.77
N ILE A 82 -5.81 -1.08 7.49
CA ILE A 82 -6.70 -0.55 8.53
C ILE A 82 -8.04 -0.05 7.96
N ASP A 83 -8.12 0.19 6.65
CA ASP A 83 -9.38 0.51 5.97
C ASP A 83 -10.25 -0.72 5.71
N GLY A 84 -9.79 -1.89 6.12
CA GLY A 84 -10.49 -3.16 5.96
C GLY A 84 -9.90 -4.04 4.87
N VAL A 85 -10.66 -5.05 4.48
CA VAL A 85 -10.34 -5.96 3.39
C VAL A 85 -11.22 -5.60 2.20
N MET A 86 -10.59 -5.16 1.11
CA MET A 86 -11.29 -4.71 -0.08
C MET A 86 -10.88 -5.54 -1.30
N GLU A 87 -11.86 -6.04 -2.03
CA GLU A 87 -11.64 -6.61 -3.35
C GLU A 87 -12.06 -5.59 -4.40
N VAL A 88 -11.12 -5.15 -5.22
CA VAL A 88 -11.32 -4.03 -6.15
C VAL A 88 -10.92 -4.40 -7.57
N GLU A 89 -11.62 -3.81 -8.53
CA GLU A 89 -11.40 -4.00 -9.96
C GLU A 89 -11.30 -2.64 -10.65
N ALA A 90 -10.37 -2.52 -11.59
CA ALA A 90 -10.16 -1.28 -12.34
C ALA A 90 -11.39 -0.91 -13.21
N PRO A 91 -11.72 0.38 -13.34
CA PRO A 91 -11.05 1.51 -12.74
C PRO A 91 -11.48 1.73 -11.29
N PHE A 92 -10.53 1.98 -10.41
CA PHE A 92 -10.81 2.21 -8.99
C PHE A 92 -9.89 3.29 -8.44
N THR A 93 -10.47 4.29 -7.80
CA THR A 93 -9.75 5.40 -7.16
C THR A 93 -9.99 5.35 -5.66
N TYR A 94 -8.92 5.47 -4.90
CA TYR A 94 -8.95 5.20 -3.47
C TYR A 94 -8.06 6.18 -2.69
N VAL A 95 -8.61 6.74 -1.61
CA VAL A 95 -7.85 7.53 -0.64
C VAL A 95 -7.59 6.66 0.57
N ALA A 96 -6.33 6.26 0.76
CA ALA A 96 -5.92 5.46 1.90
C ALA A 96 -5.85 6.31 3.16
N SER A 97 -6.27 5.76 4.30
CA SER A 97 -6.25 6.42 5.58
C SER A 97 -4.83 6.66 6.09
N ARG A 98 -4.67 7.70 6.89
CA ARG A 98 -3.44 8.02 7.62
C ARG A 98 -2.98 6.81 8.46
N GLY A 99 -1.69 6.52 8.42
CA GLY A 99 -1.10 5.40 9.17
C GLY A 99 -1.31 4.04 8.53
N SER A 100 -1.83 4.00 7.30
CA SER A 100 -2.10 2.72 6.63
C SER A 100 -0.81 2.07 6.11
N LYS A 101 -0.70 0.77 6.37
CA LYS A 101 0.21 -0.16 5.70
C LYS A 101 -0.66 -1.14 4.95
N ARG A 102 -0.35 -1.42 3.70
CA ARG A 102 -1.20 -2.25 2.84
C ARG A 102 -0.50 -3.54 2.45
N LEU A 103 -1.27 -4.61 2.45
CA LEU A 103 -0.93 -5.87 1.81
C LEU A 103 -1.80 -5.99 0.56
N PHE A 104 -1.16 -6.22 -0.58
CA PHE A 104 -1.83 -6.42 -1.86
C PHE A 104 -1.69 -7.85 -2.33
N TYR A 105 -2.75 -8.40 -2.88
CA TYR A 105 -2.71 -9.59 -3.70
C TYR A 105 -3.32 -9.26 -5.07
N PHE A 106 -2.51 -9.25 -6.12
CA PHE A 106 -2.95 -8.93 -7.48
C PHE A 106 -3.45 -10.19 -8.17
N LYS A 107 -4.75 -10.24 -8.42
CA LYS A 107 -5.43 -11.39 -9.04
C LYS A 107 -5.29 -11.41 -10.55
N GLU A 108 -4.95 -10.29 -11.16
CA GLU A 108 -4.71 -10.10 -12.59
C GLU A 108 -3.52 -9.19 -12.79
N ASP A 109 -2.99 -9.16 -14.02
CA ASP A 109 -2.00 -8.16 -14.40
C ASP A 109 -2.57 -6.76 -14.14
N SER A 110 -1.88 -5.96 -13.35
CA SER A 110 -2.43 -4.74 -12.78
C SER A 110 -1.48 -3.55 -12.91
N VAL A 111 -2.08 -2.36 -12.88
CA VAL A 111 -1.34 -1.10 -12.79
C VAL A 111 -1.89 -0.31 -11.61
N TRP A 112 -1.02 -0.04 -10.64
CA TRP A 112 -1.33 0.72 -9.43
C TRP A 112 -0.50 1.98 -9.36
N THR A 113 -1.16 3.13 -9.22
CA THR A 113 -0.49 4.43 -9.13
C THR A 113 -0.77 5.08 -7.79
N THR A 114 0.27 5.49 -7.08
CA THR A 114 0.18 6.31 -5.87
C THR A 114 0.57 7.74 -6.20
N ILE A 115 -0.27 8.69 -5.79
CA ILE A 115 -0.12 10.11 -6.09
C ILE A 115 0.10 10.88 -4.79
N LEU A 116 1.18 11.65 -4.73
CA LEU A 116 1.57 12.45 -3.58
C LEU A 116 1.76 13.91 -3.97
N GLY A 117 1.32 14.82 -3.10
CA GLY A 117 1.52 16.27 -3.28
C GLY A 117 2.89 16.67 -2.73
N THR A 118 3.86 16.93 -3.61
CA THR A 118 5.21 17.35 -3.24
C THR A 118 5.90 18.04 -4.40
N HIS A 119 6.83 18.94 -4.10
CA HIS A 119 7.77 19.51 -5.07
C HIS A 119 9.11 18.76 -5.08
N GLU A 120 9.27 17.79 -4.20
CA GLU A 120 10.49 16.98 -4.13
C GLU A 120 10.60 16.05 -5.34
N THR A 121 11.80 15.86 -5.86
CA THR A 121 12.08 14.99 -7.00
C THR A 121 13.04 13.85 -6.67
N ASP A 122 13.61 13.84 -5.48
CA ASP A 122 14.46 12.76 -4.98
C ASP A 122 13.62 11.72 -4.28
N TYR A 123 13.64 10.47 -4.76
CA TYR A 123 12.81 9.39 -4.23
C TYR A 123 13.06 9.12 -2.74
N ASP A 124 14.32 9.13 -2.30
CA ASP A 124 14.65 8.86 -0.90
C ASP A 124 14.10 9.95 0.02
N LYS A 125 14.13 11.20 -0.42
CA LYS A 125 13.53 12.32 0.31
C LYS A 125 12.00 12.23 0.33
N ILE A 126 11.38 11.82 -0.77
CA ILE A 126 9.93 11.58 -0.84
C ILE A 126 9.53 10.50 0.14
N VAL A 127 10.26 9.39 0.20
CA VAL A 127 10.00 8.30 1.16
C VAL A 127 10.06 8.82 2.60
N LYS A 128 11.06 9.60 2.95
CA LYS A 128 11.18 10.18 4.30
C LYS A 128 10.06 11.16 4.63
N GLU A 129 9.61 11.93 3.64
CA GLU A 129 8.51 12.89 3.82
C GLU A 129 7.17 12.20 4.09
N PHE A 130 6.87 11.11 3.39
CA PHE A 130 5.53 10.49 3.40
C PHE A 130 5.42 9.20 4.18
N ASN A 131 6.54 8.56 4.58
CA ASN A 131 6.52 7.24 5.20
C ASN A 131 7.24 7.21 6.55
N VAL A 132 6.84 6.26 7.39
CA VAL A 132 7.54 5.88 8.61
C VAL A 132 7.94 4.40 8.54
N ASP A 133 8.97 3.99 9.30
CA ASP A 133 9.49 2.62 9.25
C ASP A 133 8.65 1.64 10.06
N ASN A 134 7.99 2.12 11.13
CA ASN A 134 7.13 1.29 11.97
C ASN A 134 5.93 2.08 12.50
N TYR A 135 4.93 1.36 13.01
CA TYR A 135 3.68 1.95 13.48
C TYR A 135 3.83 2.80 14.75
N ASP A 136 4.80 2.48 15.61
CA ASP A 136 5.05 3.25 16.83
C ASP A 136 5.47 4.69 16.51
N ASP A 137 6.20 4.89 15.41
CA ASP A 137 6.58 6.22 14.92
C ASP A 137 5.36 7.06 14.54
N MET A 138 4.25 6.42 14.14
CA MET A 138 2.99 7.10 13.85
C MET A 138 2.31 7.65 15.10
N GLU A 139 2.37 6.92 16.22
CA GLU A 139 1.77 7.37 17.47
C GLU A 139 2.44 8.66 17.96
N ASP A 140 3.76 8.75 17.86
CA ASP A 140 4.52 9.95 18.23
C ASP A 140 4.11 11.16 17.39
N ILE A 141 3.86 10.96 16.10
CA ILE A 141 3.39 12.01 15.18
C ILE A 141 1.95 12.42 15.52
N CYS A 142 1.11 11.48 15.89
CA CYS A 142 -0.28 11.76 16.24
C CYS A 142 -0.47 12.51 17.56
N GLN A 143 0.52 12.47 18.44
CA GLN A 143 0.50 13.17 19.73
C GLN A 143 0.98 14.63 19.64
N GLN A 144 1.51 15.02 18.51
CA GLN A 144 1.91 16.41 18.24
C GLN A 144 0.71 17.21 17.70
#